data_c34dde98ce511299d39d84ff30096e8d
#
_entry.id   c34dde98ce511299d39d84ff30096e8d
#
_cell.length_a   1.000
_cell.length_b   1.000
_cell.length_c   1.000
_cell.angle_alpha   90.00
_cell.angle_beta   90.00
_cell.angle_gamma   90.00
#
_symmetry.space_group_name_H-M   'P 1'
#
loop_
_entity.id
_entity.type
_entity.pdbx_description
1 polymer ?
#
loop_
_entity_poly.entity_id
_entity_poly.type
_entity_poly.pdbx_seq_one_letter_code
_entity_poly.pdbx_strand_id
1 'polypeptide(L)'
;MEVKVVKGRLREIPSDLAVMGQFEEGLSKELLWIDKRLKGRIRELVKSGEFTGKFPQISLLHIAEEIAPRRLLLVGLGKRGEFTLERIRQAMGKVAVRVRDLGLSSFTTPILESPSVKVPVREAAQAAIEGIILGTYQFNRYKTDSTEPKKEIREVKIVEPDEKRLVDFQMGATRGRLIAEATCYARDLCNAPSNDITPSRLASEAKAIAEAYGLGLQVMERREMEQMGMGAFMGVARGTQEPPKLIVLEYRGGKRPDRAVALVGKSVTFDSGGISLKPAEKMEQMKYDMSGGATVLGTIKVAAQLKIPVNVIGILPATDNMPGGTAIHPGDVVKTLSGKTVEVVNTDAEGRLCLADALTYATRFKPAAIIDLATLTGACVIALGNHAIGLLGNQPKLAEQVRKAGEKTGERVWELPLWPEYDEQIKSDVADLKNVGGRPGGTITAAAFLKQFVGEYPWVHLDIAGTAWSEENRPYVPKGSTGVGVRLLVQFLSDHARNSK
;
A
#
# COMPACT_ATOMS: atom_id res chain seq x y z
N MET A 1 13.53 -5.27 12.63
CA MET A 1 13.93 -6.65 12.30
C MET A 1 15.21 -6.63 11.47
N GLU A 2 16.22 -7.36 11.89
CA GLU A 2 17.48 -7.52 11.15
C GLU A 2 17.35 -8.63 10.11
N VAL A 3 17.85 -8.41 8.88
CA VAL A 3 17.87 -9.40 7.80
C VAL A 3 19.32 -9.66 7.42
N LYS A 4 19.78 -10.90 7.60
CA LYS A 4 21.13 -11.33 7.27
C LYS A 4 21.11 -12.31 6.10
N VAL A 5 21.92 -12.07 5.09
CA VAL A 5 22.18 -13.05 4.03
C VAL A 5 23.49 -13.74 4.33
N VAL A 6 23.45 -15.06 4.47
CA VAL A 6 24.60 -15.88 4.88
C VAL A 6 24.89 -16.95 3.84
N LYS A 7 26.20 -17.17 3.55
CA LYS A 7 26.65 -18.26 2.68
C LYS A 7 26.54 -19.59 3.43
N GLY A 8 25.91 -20.58 2.85
CA GLY A 8 25.80 -21.92 3.41
C GLY A 8 24.55 -22.64 2.99
N ARG A 9 24.39 -23.87 3.51
CA ARG A 9 23.17 -24.66 3.32
C ARG A 9 22.35 -24.65 4.60
N LEU A 10 21.02 -24.63 4.46
CA LEU A 10 20.10 -24.54 5.59
C LEU A 10 20.42 -25.58 6.68
N ARG A 11 20.69 -26.82 6.29
CA ARG A 11 20.96 -27.93 7.19
C ARG A 11 22.25 -27.81 8.02
N GLU A 12 23.14 -26.89 7.62
CA GLU A 12 24.44 -26.65 8.24
C GLU A 12 24.46 -25.43 9.18
N ILE A 13 23.41 -24.61 9.13
CA ILE A 13 23.32 -23.36 9.91
C ILE A 13 22.54 -23.60 11.22
N PRO A 14 23.19 -23.52 12.38
CA PRO A 14 22.49 -23.63 13.66
C PRO A 14 21.41 -22.55 13.81
N SER A 15 20.19 -22.98 14.13
CA SER A 15 19.06 -22.10 14.36
C SER A 15 17.97 -22.79 15.18
N ASP A 16 17.17 -22.01 15.91
CA ASP A 16 16.03 -22.55 16.63
C ASP A 16 14.94 -23.07 15.69
N LEU A 17 14.86 -22.49 14.49
CA LEU A 17 13.91 -22.90 13.46
C LEU A 17 14.49 -22.71 12.06
N ALA A 18 14.45 -23.74 11.26
CA ALA A 18 14.63 -23.68 9.81
C ALA A 18 13.28 -23.73 9.10
N VAL A 19 13.15 -23.03 7.98
CA VAL A 19 11.93 -22.99 7.16
C VAL A 19 12.25 -23.50 5.77
N MET A 20 11.41 -24.38 5.23
CA MET A 20 11.53 -24.90 3.86
C MET A 20 10.18 -24.93 3.16
N GLY A 21 10.19 -24.53 1.89
CA GLY A 21 9.03 -24.63 1.01
C GLY A 21 8.91 -26.02 0.36
N GLN A 22 7.67 -26.49 0.22
CA GLN A 22 7.34 -27.76 -0.40
C GLN A 22 6.21 -27.59 -1.41
N PHE A 23 6.43 -28.07 -2.64
CA PHE A 23 5.41 -28.15 -3.69
C PHE A 23 4.61 -29.44 -3.61
N GLU A 24 3.38 -29.45 -4.19
CA GLU A 24 2.54 -30.66 -4.25
C GLU A 24 3.18 -31.78 -5.05
N GLU A 25 3.98 -31.45 -6.08
CA GLU A 25 4.58 -32.42 -7.00
C GLU A 25 5.78 -33.19 -6.43
N GLY A 26 6.18 -32.94 -5.19
CA GLY A 26 7.21 -33.72 -4.52
C GLY A 26 8.33 -32.92 -3.86
N LEU A 27 9.17 -33.62 -3.10
CA LEU A 27 10.25 -33.06 -2.30
C LEU A 27 11.40 -32.51 -3.17
N SER A 28 11.93 -31.36 -2.77
CA SER A 28 13.16 -30.82 -3.34
C SER A 28 14.38 -31.70 -2.99
N LYS A 29 15.49 -31.57 -3.74
CA LYS A 29 16.73 -32.29 -3.45
C LYS A 29 17.20 -32.06 -2.01
N GLU A 30 17.09 -30.83 -1.49
CA GLU A 30 17.47 -30.52 -0.12
C GLU A 30 16.54 -31.19 0.89
N LEU A 31 15.23 -31.17 0.66
CA LEU A 31 14.27 -31.87 1.51
C LEU A 31 14.42 -33.38 1.48
N LEU A 32 14.76 -33.99 0.32
CA LEU A 32 15.07 -35.41 0.24
C LEU A 32 16.30 -35.77 1.06
N TRP A 33 17.34 -34.94 1.04
CA TRP A 33 18.53 -35.15 1.86
C TRP A 33 18.21 -35.05 3.36
N ILE A 34 17.44 -34.03 3.76
CA ILE A 34 16.98 -33.82 5.16
C ILE A 34 16.10 -35.01 5.59
N ASP A 35 15.16 -35.43 4.76
CA ASP A 35 14.28 -36.56 5.04
C ASP A 35 15.03 -37.86 5.32
N LYS A 36 16.11 -38.12 4.54
CA LYS A 36 16.97 -39.30 4.78
C LYS A 36 17.61 -39.25 6.18
N ARG A 37 18.07 -38.09 6.64
CA ARG A 37 18.60 -37.89 7.99
C ARG A 37 17.52 -38.03 9.06
N LEU A 38 16.33 -37.57 8.79
CA LEU A 38 15.14 -37.69 9.66
C LEU A 38 14.47 -39.07 9.54
N LYS A 39 15.14 -40.07 8.97
CA LYS A 39 14.64 -41.45 8.84
C LYS A 39 13.27 -41.57 8.15
N GLY A 40 12.99 -40.68 7.16
CA GLY A 40 11.77 -40.71 6.36
C GLY A 40 10.57 -39.95 6.95
N ARG A 41 10.73 -39.22 8.03
CA ARG A 41 9.63 -38.52 8.74
C ARG A 41 8.90 -37.49 7.86
N ILE A 42 9.57 -36.82 6.91
CA ILE A 42 8.92 -35.88 5.99
C ILE A 42 8.03 -36.65 4.99
N ARG A 43 8.53 -37.74 4.43
CA ARG A 43 7.75 -38.61 3.53
C ARG A 43 6.55 -39.26 4.24
N GLU A 44 6.68 -39.58 5.51
CA GLU A 44 5.60 -40.09 6.33
C GLU A 44 4.48 -39.07 6.49
N LEU A 45 4.80 -37.81 6.80
CA LEU A 45 3.83 -36.70 6.84
C LEU A 45 3.12 -36.51 5.49
N VAL A 46 3.86 -36.62 4.38
CA VAL A 46 3.26 -36.53 3.05
C VAL A 46 2.35 -37.71 2.74
N LYS A 47 2.76 -38.93 3.11
CA LYS A 47 2.01 -40.16 2.88
C LYS A 47 0.75 -40.25 3.75
N SER A 48 0.80 -39.77 5.00
CA SER A 48 -0.37 -39.70 5.89
C SER A 48 -1.39 -38.63 5.46
N GLY A 49 -1.01 -37.70 4.59
CA GLY A 49 -1.85 -36.58 4.18
C GLY A 49 -1.86 -35.41 5.16
N GLU A 50 -1.10 -35.48 6.26
CA GLU A 50 -0.98 -34.39 7.22
C GLU A 50 -0.34 -33.15 6.62
N PHE A 51 0.57 -33.34 5.67
CA PHE A 51 1.20 -32.27 4.91
C PHE A 51 1.39 -32.69 3.45
N THR A 52 0.70 -32.07 2.53
CA THR A 52 0.70 -32.44 1.11
C THR A 52 1.38 -31.42 0.20
N GLY A 53 1.92 -30.34 0.77
CA GLY A 53 2.47 -29.22 -0.01
C GLY A 53 1.43 -28.25 -0.55
N LYS A 54 0.14 -28.48 -0.32
CA LYS A 54 -0.94 -27.55 -0.68
C LYS A 54 -0.75 -26.21 0.02
N PHE A 55 -0.98 -25.15 -0.72
CA PHE A 55 -0.92 -23.80 -0.15
C PHE A 55 -2.19 -23.50 0.68
N PRO A 56 -2.08 -22.88 1.85
CA PRO A 56 -0.90 -22.52 2.65
C PRO A 56 -0.68 -23.45 3.86
N GLN A 57 -0.61 -24.76 3.66
CA GLN A 57 -0.35 -25.70 4.76
C GLN A 57 0.97 -25.36 5.47
N ILE A 58 1.01 -25.60 6.79
CA ILE A 58 2.23 -25.48 7.59
C ILE A 58 2.32 -26.72 8.48
N SER A 59 3.50 -27.35 8.53
CA SER A 59 3.82 -28.45 9.44
C SER A 59 5.14 -28.19 10.17
N LEU A 60 5.18 -28.43 11.48
CA LEU A 60 6.35 -28.25 12.32
C LEU A 60 6.90 -29.60 12.77
N LEU A 61 8.16 -29.85 12.47
CA LEU A 61 8.92 -31.02 12.91
C LEU A 61 9.94 -30.61 13.97
N HIS A 62 9.96 -31.30 15.09
CA HIS A 62 11.04 -31.21 16.08
C HIS A 62 12.18 -32.13 15.63
N ILE A 63 13.39 -31.60 15.65
CA ILE A 63 14.61 -32.29 15.25
C ILE A 63 15.49 -32.45 16.48
N ALA A 64 16.07 -33.61 16.70
CA ALA A 64 17.00 -33.82 17.81
C ALA A 64 18.40 -33.30 17.40
N GLU A 65 19.22 -34.17 16.82
CA GLU A 65 20.60 -33.85 16.45
C GLU A 65 20.94 -34.22 15.00
N GLU A 66 19.93 -34.55 14.21
CA GLU A 66 20.13 -35.09 12.84
C GLU A 66 20.62 -34.02 11.84
N ILE A 67 20.31 -32.73 12.09
CA ILE A 67 20.81 -31.56 11.35
C ILE A 67 21.00 -30.38 12.32
N ALA A 68 21.70 -29.34 11.88
CA ALA A 68 22.03 -28.21 12.76
C ALA A 68 20.82 -27.41 13.32
N PRO A 69 19.71 -27.18 12.58
CA PRO A 69 18.50 -26.57 13.14
C PRO A 69 17.76 -27.48 14.09
N ARG A 70 17.22 -26.92 15.20
CA ARG A 70 16.46 -27.67 16.21
C ARG A 70 15.03 -28.03 15.78
N ARG A 71 14.46 -27.26 14.84
CA ARG A 71 13.10 -27.45 14.31
C ARG A 71 13.08 -27.18 12.81
N LEU A 72 12.19 -27.87 12.10
CA LEU A 72 11.95 -27.63 10.68
C LEU A 72 10.46 -27.28 10.49
N LEU A 73 10.19 -26.12 9.93
CA LEU A 73 8.87 -25.69 9.50
C LEU A 73 8.76 -25.89 8.00
N LEU A 74 7.83 -26.75 7.59
CA LEU A 74 7.47 -26.93 6.19
C LEU A 74 6.33 -25.99 5.85
N VAL A 75 6.42 -25.28 4.72
CA VAL A 75 5.32 -24.47 4.17
C VAL A 75 4.95 -24.98 2.79
N GLY A 76 3.67 -25.25 2.59
CA GLY A 76 3.10 -25.65 1.31
C GLY A 76 3.09 -24.50 0.32
N LEU A 77 3.62 -24.71 -0.88
CA LEU A 77 3.72 -23.73 -1.95
C LEU A 77 2.64 -23.89 -3.03
N GLY A 78 1.85 -25.00 -2.95
CA GLY A 78 0.89 -25.37 -3.98
C GLY A 78 1.58 -25.97 -5.20
N LYS A 79 0.97 -25.84 -6.37
CA LYS A 79 1.51 -26.36 -7.64
C LYS A 79 2.64 -25.48 -8.17
N ARG A 80 3.67 -26.11 -8.73
CA ARG A 80 4.86 -25.41 -9.27
C ARG A 80 4.50 -24.41 -10.36
N GLY A 81 3.56 -24.74 -11.25
CA GLY A 81 3.13 -23.87 -12.35
C GLY A 81 2.40 -22.61 -11.91
N GLU A 82 1.88 -22.57 -10.68
CA GLU A 82 1.17 -21.43 -10.09
C GLU A 82 2.07 -20.54 -9.20
N PHE A 83 3.37 -20.83 -9.18
CA PHE A 83 4.30 -20.13 -8.30
C PHE A 83 4.62 -18.73 -8.82
N THR A 84 4.43 -17.72 -7.96
CA THR A 84 4.60 -16.29 -8.28
C THR A 84 5.28 -15.56 -7.13
N LEU A 85 5.70 -14.31 -7.38
CA LEU A 85 6.18 -13.41 -6.31
C LEU A 85 5.14 -13.24 -5.20
N GLU A 86 3.87 -13.16 -5.57
CA GLU A 86 2.78 -13.04 -4.60
C GLU A 86 2.66 -14.30 -3.74
N ARG A 87 2.87 -15.48 -4.32
CA ARG A 87 2.91 -16.76 -3.57
C ARG A 87 4.04 -16.76 -2.53
N ILE A 88 5.20 -16.19 -2.88
CA ILE A 88 6.33 -16.04 -1.94
C ILE A 88 5.93 -15.13 -0.77
N ARG A 89 5.33 -13.95 -1.04
CA ARG A 89 4.87 -13.04 0.01
C ARG A 89 3.91 -13.72 0.96
N GLN A 90 2.90 -14.38 0.41
CA GLN A 90 1.86 -15.07 1.19
C GLN A 90 2.45 -16.20 2.04
N ALA A 91 3.31 -17.04 1.46
CA ALA A 91 3.95 -18.14 2.18
C ALA A 91 4.82 -17.63 3.32
N MET A 92 5.66 -16.63 3.06
CA MET A 92 6.57 -16.08 4.06
C MET A 92 5.84 -15.25 5.14
N GLY A 93 4.73 -14.59 4.78
CA GLY A 93 3.84 -13.94 5.75
C GLY A 93 3.21 -14.97 6.71
N LYS A 94 2.69 -16.06 6.17
CA LYS A 94 2.12 -17.16 6.98
C LYS A 94 3.17 -17.80 7.89
N VAL A 95 4.38 -18.04 7.37
CA VAL A 95 5.53 -18.51 8.14
C VAL A 95 5.85 -17.57 9.28
N ALA A 96 5.98 -16.27 9.01
CA ALA A 96 6.36 -15.29 10.02
C ALA A 96 5.33 -15.18 11.15
N VAL A 97 4.03 -15.21 10.82
CA VAL A 97 2.95 -15.29 11.81
C VAL A 97 3.14 -16.52 12.69
N ARG A 98 3.38 -17.70 12.10
CA ARG A 98 3.58 -18.94 12.86
C ARG A 98 4.82 -18.89 13.74
N VAL A 99 5.94 -18.34 13.26
CA VAL A 99 7.19 -18.16 14.03
C VAL A 99 6.94 -17.26 15.26
N ARG A 100 6.28 -16.13 15.04
CA ARG A 100 5.88 -15.23 16.12
C ARG A 100 5.00 -15.91 17.16
N ASP A 101 3.99 -16.67 16.72
CA ASP A 101 3.04 -17.35 17.62
C ASP A 101 3.71 -18.47 18.43
N LEU A 102 4.78 -19.08 17.88
CA LEU A 102 5.65 -20.00 18.61
C LEU A 102 6.56 -19.30 19.65
N GLY A 103 6.56 -17.96 19.69
CA GLY A 103 7.41 -17.17 20.60
C GLY A 103 8.88 -17.14 20.20
N LEU A 104 9.20 -17.47 18.93
CA LEU A 104 10.58 -17.46 18.45
C LEU A 104 10.96 -16.07 17.93
N SER A 105 12.18 -15.63 18.27
CA SER A 105 12.70 -14.32 17.87
C SER A 105 13.53 -14.36 16.60
N SER A 106 13.84 -15.53 16.07
CA SER A 106 14.62 -15.69 14.84
C SER A 106 14.28 -16.99 14.09
N PHE A 107 14.58 -17.01 12.82
CA PHE A 107 14.54 -18.22 11.99
C PHE A 107 15.47 -18.11 10.79
N THR A 108 15.73 -19.25 10.16
CA THR A 108 16.60 -19.38 8.99
C THR A 108 15.83 -19.99 7.82
N THR A 109 15.98 -19.45 6.62
CA THR A 109 15.27 -19.92 5.42
C THR A 109 16.11 -19.71 4.16
N PRO A 110 16.06 -20.62 3.18
CA PRO A 110 16.44 -20.27 1.82
C PRO A 110 15.34 -19.38 1.21
N ILE A 111 15.65 -18.68 0.12
CA ILE A 111 14.58 -18.06 -0.65
C ILE A 111 13.78 -19.16 -1.35
N LEU A 112 12.46 -19.01 -1.31
CA LEU A 112 11.56 -19.96 -1.97
C LEU A 112 11.64 -19.77 -3.49
N GLU A 113 11.95 -20.85 -4.21
CA GLU A 113 12.11 -20.86 -5.66
C GLU A 113 11.37 -22.06 -6.26
N SER A 114 10.91 -21.91 -7.51
CA SER A 114 10.34 -22.99 -8.30
C SER A 114 11.29 -23.37 -9.44
N PRO A 115 11.55 -24.66 -9.65
CA PRO A 115 12.31 -25.11 -10.83
C PRO A 115 11.61 -24.80 -12.16
N SER A 116 10.29 -24.69 -12.15
CA SER A 116 9.45 -24.50 -13.35
C SER A 116 9.17 -23.04 -13.70
N VAL A 117 9.29 -22.14 -12.72
CA VAL A 117 9.02 -20.71 -12.90
C VAL A 117 10.25 -19.91 -12.48
N LYS A 118 10.88 -19.26 -13.47
CA LYS A 118 12.03 -18.40 -13.21
C LYS A 118 11.55 -17.07 -12.64
N VAL A 119 11.81 -16.88 -11.36
CA VAL A 119 11.62 -15.59 -10.67
C VAL A 119 13.00 -14.98 -10.46
N PRO A 120 13.21 -13.70 -10.80
CA PRO A 120 14.49 -13.05 -10.53
C PRO A 120 14.81 -13.08 -9.03
N VAL A 121 16.03 -13.47 -8.70
CA VAL A 121 16.51 -13.68 -7.32
C VAL A 121 16.24 -12.47 -6.43
N ARG A 122 16.56 -11.28 -6.95
CA ARG A 122 16.37 -10.01 -6.23
C ARG A 122 14.90 -9.76 -5.90
N GLU A 123 13.99 -10.04 -6.85
CA GLU A 123 12.55 -9.87 -6.66
C GLU A 123 11.98 -10.92 -5.70
N ALA A 124 12.47 -12.15 -5.75
CA ALA A 124 12.09 -13.21 -4.82
C ALA A 124 12.50 -12.89 -3.37
N ALA A 125 13.72 -12.39 -3.18
CA ALA A 125 14.20 -11.94 -1.88
C ALA A 125 13.40 -10.76 -1.35
N GLN A 126 13.09 -9.78 -2.21
CA GLN A 126 12.21 -8.66 -1.88
C GLN A 126 10.83 -9.16 -1.41
N ALA A 127 10.19 -10.02 -2.18
CA ALA A 127 8.86 -10.56 -1.88
C ALA A 127 8.83 -11.35 -0.56
N ALA A 128 9.88 -12.13 -0.29
CA ALA A 128 9.99 -12.88 0.96
C ALA A 128 10.05 -11.95 2.18
N ILE A 129 10.89 -10.93 2.14
CA ILE A 129 11.06 -9.99 3.25
C ILE A 129 9.81 -9.09 3.42
N GLU A 130 9.19 -8.67 2.32
CA GLU A 130 7.89 -7.99 2.38
C GLU A 130 6.86 -8.86 3.13
N GLY A 131 6.71 -10.14 2.74
CA GLY A 131 5.78 -11.06 3.39
C GLY A 131 6.04 -11.20 4.89
N ILE A 132 7.29 -11.36 5.29
CA ILE A 132 7.69 -11.53 6.69
C ILE A 132 7.33 -10.28 7.52
N ILE A 133 7.74 -9.11 7.10
CA ILE A 133 7.54 -7.86 7.86
C ILE A 133 6.05 -7.50 7.91
N LEU A 134 5.37 -7.55 6.77
CA LEU A 134 3.95 -7.20 6.66
C LEU A 134 3.05 -8.18 7.43
N GLY A 135 3.40 -9.48 7.44
CA GLY A 135 2.64 -10.50 8.15
C GLY A 135 2.75 -10.40 9.67
N THR A 136 3.87 -9.90 10.17
CA THR A 136 4.09 -9.74 11.62
C THR A 136 3.64 -8.39 12.16
N TYR A 137 3.16 -7.50 11.30
CA TYR A 137 2.67 -6.19 11.72
C TYR A 137 1.56 -6.31 12.77
N GLN A 138 1.66 -5.50 13.81
CA GLN A 138 0.68 -5.36 14.87
C GLN A 138 0.55 -3.90 15.28
N PHE A 139 -0.67 -3.40 15.39
CA PHE A 139 -0.95 -2.06 15.88
C PHE A 139 -1.39 -2.13 17.35
N ASN A 140 -0.45 -1.87 18.26
CA ASN A 140 -0.65 -1.97 19.72
C ASN A 140 -0.37 -0.64 20.46
N ARG A 141 -0.30 0.48 19.70
CA ARG A 141 0.16 1.78 20.23
C ARG A 141 -0.60 2.26 21.47
N TYR A 142 -1.89 1.99 21.53
CA TYR A 142 -2.77 2.47 22.60
C TYR A 142 -3.13 1.40 23.64
N LYS A 143 -2.56 0.21 23.54
CA LYS A 143 -2.77 -0.83 24.55
C LYS A 143 -1.80 -0.61 25.70
N THR A 144 -2.33 -0.30 26.89
CA THR A 144 -1.54 -0.07 28.12
C THR A 144 -1.32 -1.36 28.91
N ASP A 145 -2.22 -2.33 28.78
CA ASP A 145 -2.21 -3.60 29.49
C ASP A 145 -1.54 -4.68 28.62
N SER A 146 -0.22 -4.79 28.72
CA SER A 146 0.53 -5.87 28.08
C SER A 146 1.27 -6.68 29.16
N THR A 147 0.55 -7.62 29.77
CA THR A 147 1.16 -8.60 30.71
C THR A 147 2.00 -9.65 29.97
N GLU A 148 1.78 -9.84 28.68
CA GLU A 148 2.60 -10.75 27.85
C GLU A 148 3.77 -10.02 27.19
N PRO A 149 4.99 -10.63 27.20
CA PRO A 149 6.11 -10.10 26.47
C PRO A 149 5.79 -10.03 24.97
N LYS A 150 6.15 -8.92 24.33
CA LYS A 150 5.97 -8.78 22.87
C LYS A 150 6.73 -9.89 22.15
N LYS A 151 5.97 -10.75 21.47
CA LYS A 151 6.52 -11.80 20.59
C LYS A 151 6.92 -11.16 19.28
N GLU A 152 8.19 -10.84 19.10
CA GLU A 152 8.70 -10.16 17.90
C GLU A 152 9.81 -10.97 17.24
N ILE A 153 9.77 -11.08 15.92
CA ILE A 153 10.88 -11.62 15.15
C ILE A 153 11.94 -10.52 15.02
N ARG A 154 13.10 -10.76 15.62
CA ARG A 154 14.23 -9.80 15.64
C ARG A 154 15.21 -10.03 14.50
N GLU A 155 15.39 -11.30 14.10
CA GLU A 155 16.37 -11.68 13.07
C GLU A 155 15.79 -12.71 12.09
N VAL A 156 16.09 -12.52 10.82
CA VAL A 156 15.86 -13.51 9.76
C VAL A 156 17.18 -13.75 9.03
N LYS A 157 17.61 -15.02 8.95
CA LYS A 157 18.78 -15.45 8.16
C LYS A 157 18.31 -16.05 6.84
N ILE A 158 18.67 -15.41 5.74
CA ILE A 158 18.51 -15.98 4.38
C ILE A 158 19.78 -16.73 4.05
N VAL A 159 19.65 -18.02 3.77
CA VAL A 159 20.81 -18.85 3.41
C VAL A 159 20.87 -19.08 1.89
N GLU A 160 22.08 -18.94 1.34
CA GLU A 160 22.37 -19.17 -0.07
C GLU A 160 23.76 -19.81 -0.22
N PRO A 161 23.86 -21.01 -0.85
CA PRO A 161 25.13 -21.66 -1.05
C PRO A 161 25.96 -21.04 -2.18
N ASP A 162 25.33 -20.42 -3.18
CA ASP A 162 26.02 -19.79 -4.31
C ASP A 162 26.43 -18.35 -3.99
N GLU A 163 27.73 -18.14 -3.83
CA GLU A 163 28.31 -16.83 -3.52
C GLU A 163 27.95 -15.75 -4.56
N LYS A 164 27.81 -16.12 -5.83
CA LYS A 164 27.48 -15.18 -6.91
C LYS A 164 26.08 -14.57 -6.76
N ARG A 165 25.19 -15.23 -6.03
CA ARG A 165 23.82 -14.77 -5.78
C ARG A 165 23.65 -13.94 -4.52
N LEU A 166 24.63 -13.95 -3.61
CA LEU A 166 24.53 -13.27 -2.31
C LEU A 166 24.24 -11.77 -2.43
N VAL A 167 24.90 -11.10 -3.37
CA VAL A 167 24.70 -9.66 -3.60
C VAL A 167 23.26 -9.36 -4.03
N ASP A 168 22.70 -10.15 -4.95
CA ASP A 168 21.32 -9.97 -5.40
C ASP A 168 20.31 -10.27 -4.31
N PHE A 169 20.55 -11.28 -3.47
CA PHE A 169 19.73 -11.53 -2.28
C PHE A 169 19.77 -10.36 -1.31
N GLN A 170 20.97 -9.83 -1.01
CA GLN A 170 21.13 -8.71 -0.10
C GLN A 170 20.41 -7.45 -0.62
N MET A 171 20.56 -7.16 -1.91
CA MET A 171 19.87 -6.02 -2.54
C MET A 171 18.35 -6.16 -2.50
N GLY A 172 17.83 -7.36 -2.82
CA GLY A 172 16.40 -7.67 -2.76
C GLY A 172 15.87 -7.58 -1.34
N ALA A 173 16.56 -8.16 -0.37
CA ALA A 173 16.18 -8.14 1.03
C ALA A 173 16.14 -6.71 1.60
N THR A 174 17.16 -5.90 1.29
CA THR A 174 17.20 -4.50 1.72
C THR A 174 16.04 -3.70 1.13
N ARG A 175 15.78 -3.87 -0.18
CA ARG A 175 14.65 -3.21 -0.85
C ARG A 175 13.31 -3.64 -0.24
N GLY A 176 13.11 -4.95 -0.04
CA GLY A 176 11.89 -5.50 0.58
C GLY A 176 11.65 -4.96 1.99
N ARG A 177 12.71 -4.85 2.79
CA ARG A 177 12.63 -4.28 4.13
C ARG A 177 12.15 -2.83 4.11
N LEU A 178 12.78 -1.97 3.32
CA LEU A 178 12.43 -0.54 3.26
C LEU A 178 10.99 -0.32 2.78
N ILE A 179 10.55 -1.06 1.75
CA ILE A 179 9.19 -0.98 1.22
C ILE A 179 8.17 -1.47 2.26
N ALA A 180 8.45 -2.60 2.93
CA ALA A 180 7.54 -3.12 3.94
C ALA A 180 7.46 -2.23 5.19
N GLU A 181 8.58 -1.66 5.66
CA GLU A 181 8.60 -0.69 6.76
C GLU A 181 7.77 0.57 6.42
N ALA A 182 7.85 1.08 5.19
CA ALA A 182 7.03 2.21 4.77
C ALA A 182 5.55 1.85 4.59
N THR A 183 5.25 0.62 4.16
CA THR A 183 3.87 0.11 4.15
C THR A 183 3.31 0.00 5.58
N CYS A 184 4.12 -0.46 6.54
CA CYS A 184 3.75 -0.47 7.96
C CYS A 184 3.55 0.95 8.51
N TYR A 185 4.41 1.90 8.13
CA TYR A 185 4.23 3.31 8.47
C TYR A 185 2.89 3.87 7.97
N ALA A 186 2.51 3.60 6.71
CA ALA A 186 1.19 3.98 6.21
C ALA A 186 0.05 3.31 6.99
N ARG A 187 0.21 2.03 7.37
CA ARG A 187 -0.75 1.33 8.25
C ARG A 187 -0.87 1.99 9.62
N ASP A 188 0.25 2.42 10.20
CA ASP A 188 0.26 3.09 11.52
C ASP A 188 -0.54 4.38 11.49
N LEU A 189 -0.40 5.18 10.44
CA LEU A 189 -1.17 6.42 10.27
C LEU A 189 -2.67 6.15 10.15
N CYS A 190 -3.07 5.17 9.34
CA CYS A 190 -4.48 4.88 9.08
C CYS A 190 -5.17 4.08 10.21
N ASN A 191 -4.42 3.30 11.01
CA ASN A 191 -4.97 2.58 12.15
C ASN A 191 -5.13 3.48 13.38
N ALA A 192 -4.33 4.54 13.48
CA ALA A 192 -4.44 5.49 14.57
C ALA A 192 -5.76 6.27 14.50
N PRO A 193 -6.34 6.65 15.65
CA PRO A 193 -7.59 7.38 15.68
C PRO A 193 -7.41 8.84 15.22
N SER A 194 -8.50 9.44 14.75
CA SER A 194 -8.48 10.78 14.15
C SER A 194 -8.13 11.91 15.13
N ASN A 195 -8.31 11.69 16.43
CA ASN A 195 -7.84 12.63 17.46
C ASN A 195 -6.30 12.62 17.63
N ASP A 196 -5.58 11.65 17.06
CA ASP A 196 -4.11 11.63 17.01
C ASP A 196 -3.60 11.96 15.59
N ILE A 197 -4.26 11.44 14.56
CA ILE A 197 -3.89 11.73 13.16
C ILE A 197 -4.83 12.78 12.59
N THR A 198 -4.54 14.04 12.91
CA THR A 198 -5.20 15.23 12.39
C THR A 198 -4.48 15.77 11.14
N PRO A 199 -5.04 16.73 10.38
CA PRO A 199 -4.32 17.44 9.32
C PRO A 199 -2.98 18.03 9.78
N SER A 200 -2.96 18.62 10.98
CA SER A 200 -1.74 19.18 11.60
C SER A 200 -0.71 18.07 11.90
N ARG A 201 -1.16 16.90 12.33
CA ARG A 201 -0.27 15.75 12.54
C ARG A 201 0.31 15.23 11.24
N LEU A 202 -0.47 15.13 10.16
CA LEU A 202 0.03 14.75 8.85
C LEU A 202 1.09 15.72 8.33
N ALA A 203 0.92 17.03 8.57
CA ALA A 203 1.93 18.02 8.25
C ALA A 203 3.23 17.80 9.04
N SER A 204 3.12 17.43 10.32
CA SER A 204 4.27 17.10 11.17
C SER A 204 5.00 15.83 10.69
N GLU A 205 4.26 14.79 10.28
CA GLU A 205 4.84 13.58 9.69
C GLU A 205 5.59 13.88 8.38
N ALA A 206 4.99 14.72 7.51
CA ALA A 206 5.63 15.17 6.28
C ALA A 206 6.91 15.96 6.57
N LYS A 207 6.90 16.84 7.60
CA LYS A 207 8.07 17.59 8.04
C LYS A 207 9.19 16.66 8.52
N ALA A 208 8.87 15.66 9.33
CA ALA A 208 9.85 14.69 9.81
C ALA A 208 10.50 13.92 8.63
N ILE A 209 9.73 13.54 7.62
CA ILE A 209 10.25 12.89 6.40
C ILE A 209 11.15 13.87 5.63
N ALA A 210 10.72 15.13 5.45
CA ALA A 210 11.48 16.14 4.73
C ALA A 210 12.84 16.40 5.39
N GLU A 211 12.87 16.57 6.70
CA GLU A 211 14.09 16.78 7.48
C GLU A 211 15.03 15.56 7.44
N ALA A 212 14.48 14.35 7.58
CA ALA A 212 15.28 13.12 7.60
C ALA A 212 15.98 12.82 6.27
N TYR A 213 15.38 13.24 5.15
CA TYR A 213 15.87 12.89 3.81
C TYR A 213 16.22 14.11 2.93
N GLY A 214 16.18 15.31 3.48
CA GLY A 214 16.55 16.53 2.75
C GLY A 214 15.58 16.86 1.60
N LEU A 215 14.28 16.70 1.83
CA LEU A 215 13.24 16.95 0.83
C LEU A 215 12.73 18.39 0.91
N GLY A 216 12.23 18.90 -0.22
CA GLY A 216 11.45 20.13 -0.20
C GLY A 216 10.10 19.90 0.49
N LEU A 217 9.69 20.84 1.33
CA LEU A 217 8.38 20.84 1.99
C LEU A 217 7.73 22.21 1.92
N GLN A 218 6.47 22.24 1.55
CA GLN A 218 5.58 23.37 1.71
C GLN A 218 4.31 22.91 2.41
N VAL A 219 3.88 23.63 3.43
CA VAL A 219 2.60 23.41 4.11
C VAL A 219 1.83 24.72 4.02
N MET A 220 0.71 24.70 3.33
CA MET A 220 -0.17 25.88 3.21
C MET A 220 -1.31 25.82 4.21
N GLU A 221 -1.52 26.94 4.87
CA GLU A 221 -2.57 27.15 5.86
C GLU A 221 -3.88 27.60 5.18
N ARG A 222 -5.01 27.56 5.92
CA ARG A 222 -6.35 27.99 5.46
C ARG A 222 -6.30 29.30 4.67
N ARG A 223 -5.70 30.35 5.24
CA ARG A 223 -5.67 31.68 4.63
C ARG A 223 -4.99 31.71 3.25
N GLU A 224 -3.90 30.97 3.10
CA GLU A 224 -3.18 30.90 1.83
C GLU A 224 -4.01 30.17 0.77
N MET A 225 -4.68 29.07 1.16
CA MET A 225 -5.55 28.30 0.28
C MET A 225 -6.79 29.09 -0.16
N GLU A 226 -7.40 29.87 0.75
CA GLU A 226 -8.50 30.79 0.44
C GLU A 226 -8.06 31.90 -0.53
N GLN A 227 -6.91 32.51 -0.30
CA GLN A 227 -6.35 33.53 -1.20
C GLN A 227 -6.00 32.97 -2.59
N MET A 228 -5.64 31.69 -2.65
CA MET A 228 -5.37 30.98 -3.90
C MET A 228 -6.65 30.62 -4.67
N GLY A 229 -7.80 30.61 -4.01
CA GLY A 229 -9.09 30.26 -4.59
C GLY A 229 -9.41 28.75 -4.57
N MET A 230 -8.88 27.99 -3.60
CA MET A 230 -9.18 26.56 -3.41
C MET A 230 -10.55 26.36 -2.74
N GLY A 231 -11.62 26.85 -3.39
CA GLY A 231 -12.93 26.93 -2.77
C GLY A 231 -13.64 25.59 -2.57
N ALA A 232 -13.33 24.56 -3.37
CA ALA A 232 -13.89 23.24 -3.18
C ALA A 232 -13.29 22.56 -1.94
N PHE A 233 -11.99 22.60 -1.78
CA PHE A 233 -11.30 22.06 -0.60
C PHE A 233 -11.70 22.86 0.67
N MET A 234 -11.70 24.18 0.59
CA MET A 234 -12.14 25.05 1.72
C MET A 234 -13.60 24.84 2.08
N GLY A 235 -14.47 24.54 1.11
CA GLY A 235 -15.87 24.18 1.33
C GLY A 235 -16.00 22.97 2.27
N VAL A 236 -15.26 21.91 2.01
CA VAL A 236 -15.25 20.72 2.89
C VAL A 236 -14.73 21.07 4.29
N ALA A 237 -13.67 21.86 4.36
CA ALA A 237 -13.02 22.24 5.62
C ALA A 237 -13.83 23.21 6.49
N ARG A 238 -14.99 23.70 6.04
CA ARG A 238 -15.79 24.68 6.80
C ARG A 238 -16.43 24.08 8.05
N GLY A 239 -16.77 22.80 8.04
CA GLY A 239 -17.47 22.12 9.12
C GLY A 239 -16.61 21.75 10.32
N THR A 240 -15.28 21.80 10.20
CA THR A 240 -14.34 21.42 11.27
C THR A 240 -13.61 22.62 11.87
N GLN A 241 -13.26 22.49 13.17
CA GLN A 241 -12.36 23.44 13.85
C GLN A 241 -10.88 23.11 13.60
N GLU A 242 -10.56 21.85 13.25
CA GLU A 242 -9.20 21.45 12.92
C GLU A 242 -8.73 22.17 11.64
N PRO A 243 -7.58 22.87 11.68
CA PRO A 243 -7.14 23.65 10.53
C PRO A 243 -6.74 22.75 9.36
N PRO A 244 -7.33 22.94 8.16
CA PRO A 244 -6.93 22.20 6.97
C PRO A 244 -5.50 22.54 6.56
N LYS A 245 -4.82 21.60 5.91
CA LYS A 245 -3.47 21.76 5.40
C LYS A 245 -3.39 21.25 3.96
N LEU A 246 -2.76 22.02 3.07
CA LEU A 246 -2.27 21.48 1.82
C LEU A 246 -0.77 21.23 1.98
N ILE A 247 -0.38 19.93 2.01
CA ILE A 247 0.98 19.50 2.28
C ILE A 247 1.61 19.11 0.94
N VAL A 248 2.75 19.71 0.61
CA VAL A 248 3.49 19.44 -0.64
C VAL A 248 4.90 19.02 -0.30
N LEU A 249 5.28 17.82 -0.71
CA LEU A 249 6.61 17.25 -0.56
C LEU A 249 7.29 17.11 -1.93
N GLU A 250 8.54 17.53 -2.04
CA GLU A 250 9.34 17.41 -3.27
C GLU A 250 10.56 16.51 -3.05
N TYR A 251 10.60 15.38 -3.73
CA TYR A 251 11.76 14.52 -3.84
C TYR A 251 12.43 14.71 -5.20
N ARG A 252 13.70 15.11 -5.20
CA ARG A 252 14.49 15.38 -6.39
C ARG A 252 15.58 14.33 -6.58
N GLY A 253 15.17 13.12 -7.02
CA GLY A 253 16.07 11.99 -7.28
C GLY A 253 16.51 11.87 -8.73
N GLY A 254 15.80 12.51 -9.66
CA GLY A 254 16.06 12.50 -11.11
C GLY A 254 17.08 13.54 -11.54
N LYS A 255 17.46 13.49 -12.81
CA LYS A 255 18.30 14.51 -13.44
C LYS A 255 17.47 15.77 -13.72
N ARG A 256 18.10 16.94 -13.75
CA ARG A 256 17.49 18.14 -14.31
C ARG A 256 17.67 18.11 -15.83
N PRO A 257 16.64 18.40 -16.65
CA PRO A 257 15.33 18.98 -16.35
C PRO A 257 14.16 17.96 -16.28
N ASP A 258 14.36 16.72 -15.81
CA ASP A 258 13.32 15.70 -15.81
C ASP A 258 12.06 16.20 -15.10
N ARG A 259 10.90 16.01 -15.77
CA ARG A 259 9.60 16.33 -15.17
C ARG A 259 9.31 15.38 -14.02
N ALA A 260 8.69 15.89 -12.94
CA ALA A 260 8.29 15.07 -11.81
C ALA A 260 7.04 14.23 -12.10
N VAL A 261 6.90 13.12 -11.41
CA VAL A 261 5.62 12.43 -11.23
C VAL A 261 4.91 13.07 -10.05
N ALA A 262 3.67 13.54 -10.23
CA ALA A 262 2.84 14.04 -9.15
C ALA A 262 2.01 12.90 -8.56
N LEU A 263 2.11 12.70 -7.25
CA LEU A 263 1.31 11.77 -6.47
C LEU A 263 0.36 12.58 -5.58
N VAL A 264 -0.94 12.44 -5.79
CA VAL A 264 -1.96 13.16 -5.03
C VAL A 264 -2.72 12.18 -4.15
N GLY A 265 -2.73 12.37 -2.83
CA GLY A 265 -3.36 11.45 -1.89
C GLY A 265 -4.53 12.08 -1.15
N LYS A 266 -5.75 11.51 -1.25
CA LYS A 266 -6.86 11.90 -0.39
C LYS A 266 -6.41 11.80 1.07
N SER A 267 -6.63 12.87 1.84
CA SER A 267 -6.15 13.00 3.21
C SER A 267 -7.24 13.50 4.15
N VAL A 268 -8.45 12.94 4.00
CA VAL A 268 -9.57 13.23 4.92
C VAL A 268 -9.34 12.43 6.20
N THR A 269 -8.96 13.11 7.28
CA THR A 269 -8.52 12.47 8.53
C THR A 269 -9.67 11.88 9.34
N PHE A 270 -10.88 12.38 9.14
CA PHE A 270 -12.14 11.75 9.53
C PHE A 270 -13.26 12.19 8.60
N ASP A 271 -14.03 11.24 8.12
CA ASP A 271 -15.18 11.51 7.25
C ASP A 271 -16.49 11.11 7.93
N SER A 272 -17.21 12.08 8.45
CA SER A 272 -18.57 11.88 8.97
C SER A 272 -19.66 11.93 7.90
N GLY A 273 -19.29 12.32 6.65
CA GLY A 273 -20.23 12.68 5.58
C GLY A 273 -20.63 14.15 5.57
N GLY A 274 -20.26 14.92 6.58
CA GLY A 274 -20.70 16.30 6.74
C GLY A 274 -22.21 16.39 7.03
N ILE A 275 -22.91 17.35 6.42
CA ILE A 275 -24.39 17.49 6.57
C ILE A 275 -25.13 16.26 6.00
N SER A 276 -24.62 15.64 4.94
CA SER A 276 -25.11 14.34 4.43
C SER A 276 -24.54 13.21 5.30
N LEU A 277 -24.90 13.19 6.59
CA LEU A 277 -24.32 12.39 7.65
C LEU A 277 -24.38 10.88 7.34
N LYS A 278 -23.24 10.19 7.48
CA LYS A 278 -23.15 8.73 7.35
C LYS A 278 -23.95 8.02 8.45
N PRO A 279 -24.46 6.80 8.21
CA PRO A 279 -24.94 5.91 9.28
C PRO A 279 -23.85 5.68 10.34
N ALA A 280 -24.25 5.51 11.60
CA ALA A 280 -23.31 5.26 12.70
C ALA A 280 -22.54 3.93 12.54
N GLU A 281 -23.11 2.95 11.84
CA GLU A 281 -22.47 1.66 11.58
C GLU A 281 -21.15 1.82 10.84
N LYS A 282 -20.05 1.37 11.44
CA LYS A 282 -18.68 1.44 10.92
C LYS A 282 -18.14 2.86 10.66
N MET A 283 -18.80 3.90 11.20
CA MET A 283 -18.29 5.27 11.06
C MET A 283 -16.92 5.44 11.73
N GLU A 284 -16.62 4.68 12.79
CA GLU A 284 -15.32 4.66 13.46
C GLU A 284 -14.16 4.22 12.54
N GLN A 285 -14.47 3.52 11.45
CA GLN A 285 -13.48 3.14 10.45
C GLN A 285 -13.10 4.31 9.55
N MET A 286 -13.91 5.39 9.46
CA MET A 286 -13.63 6.54 8.61
C MET A 286 -12.35 7.30 8.96
N LYS A 287 -11.67 6.93 10.03
CA LYS A 287 -10.28 7.33 10.32
C LYS A 287 -9.28 6.90 9.24
N TYR A 288 -9.59 5.86 8.43
CA TYR A 288 -8.72 5.42 7.34
C TYR A 288 -8.92 6.19 6.03
N ASP A 289 -9.82 7.16 5.99
CA ASP A 289 -10.17 7.92 4.78
C ASP A 289 -9.04 8.85 4.28
N MET A 290 -7.94 8.86 5.02
CA MET A 290 -6.66 9.49 4.66
C MET A 290 -5.62 8.49 4.09
N SER A 291 -6.04 7.27 3.73
CA SER A 291 -5.13 6.21 3.25
C SER A 291 -4.36 6.62 1.99
N GLY A 292 -4.96 7.43 1.10
CA GLY A 292 -4.28 7.98 -0.06
C GLY A 292 -3.05 8.81 0.32
N GLY A 293 -3.23 9.76 1.27
CA GLY A 293 -2.14 10.60 1.77
C GLY A 293 -1.07 9.81 2.51
N ALA A 294 -1.47 8.86 3.37
CA ALA A 294 -0.53 7.98 4.07
C ALA A 294 0.33 7.16 3.08
N THR A 295 -0.28 6.69 1.99
CA THR A 295 0.41 5.98 0.91
C THR A 295 1.42 6.88 0.20
N VAL A 296 1.05 8.13 -0.10
CA VAL A 296 1.98 9.11 -0.72
C VAL A 296 3.17 9.38 0.20
N LEU A 297 2.95 9.62 1.49
CA LEU A 297 4.03 9.82 2.47
C LEU A 297 4.98 8.60 2.53
N GLY A 298 4.42 7.40 2.66
CA GLY A 298 5.20 6.16 2.66
C GLY A 298 6.01 5.96 1.37
N THR A 299 5.40 6.26 0.22
CA THR A 299 6.05 6.13 -1.10
C THR A 299 7.23 7.08 -1.26
N ILE A 300 7.06 8.35 -0.90
CA ILE A 300 8.13 9.36 -1.00
C ILE A 300 9.28 9.02 -0.05
N LYS A 301 8.97 8.60 1.19
CA LYS A 301 9.96 8.14 2.15
C LYS A 301 10.84 7.03 1.57
N VAL A 302 10.23 6.00 0.98
CA VAL A 302 10.99 4.90 0.35
C VAL A 302 11.71 5.34 -0.91
N ALA A 303 11.12 6.20 -1.73
CA ALA A 303 11.79 6.72 -2.92
C ALA A 303 13.11 7.42 -2.56
N ALA A 304 13.10 8.20 -1.49
CA ALA A 304 14.29 8.87 -0.95
C ALA A 304 15.30 7.86 -0.37
N GLN A 305 14.85 6.89 0.44
CA GLN A 305 15.70 5.86 1.03
C GLN A 305 16.39 4.99 -0.02
N LEU A 306 15.68 4.60 -1.07
CA LEU A 306 16.18 3.80 -2.18
C LEU A 306 16.92 4.62 -3.23
N LYS A 307 16.92 5.95 -3.09
CA LYS A 307 17.50 6.89 -4.06
C LYS A 307 17.01 6.59 -5.49
N ILE A 308 15.68 6.40 -5.63
CA ILE A 308 15.09 6.13 -6.95
C ILE A 308 15.36 7.34 -7.86
N PRO A 309 15.96 7.15 -9.06
CA PRO A 309 16.35 8.28 -9.91
C PRO A 309 15.14 8.87 -10.67
N VAL A 310 14.20 9.47 -9.95
CA VAL A 310 12.98 10.11 -10.45
C VAL A 310 12.64 11.30 -9.56
N ASN A 311 12.09 12.36 -10.14
CA ASN A 311 11.53 13.47 -9.37
C ASN A 311 10.07 13.16 -9.00
N VAL A 312 9.70 13.39 -7.76
CA VAL A 312 8.34 13.11 -7.25
C VAL A 312 7.83 14.32 -6.48
N ILE A 313 6.58 14.69 -6.71
CA ILE A 313 5.86 15.68 -5.93
C ILE A 313 4.67 15.00 -5.28
N GLY A 314 4.64 14.96 -3.96
CA GLY A 314 3.50 14.46 -3.19
C GLY A 314 2.62 15.62 -2.74
N ILE A 315 1.30 15.51 -2.93
CA ILE A 315 0.33 16.53 -2.57
C ILE A 315 -0.77 15.89 -1.75
N LEU A 316 -0.99 16.42 -0.53
CA LEU A 316 -1.96 15.90 0.42
C LEU A 316 -2.91 17.02 0.85
N PRO A 317 -4.15 17.07 0.33
CA PRO A 317 -5.20 17.97 0.84
C PRO A 317 -5.79 17.36 2.11
N ALA A 318 -5.31 17.81 3.27
CA ALA A 318 -5.68 17.26 4.57
C ALA A 318 -6.73 18.09 5.29
N THR A 319 -7.85 17.45 5.65
CA THR A 319 -8.97 18.05 6.42
C THR A 319 -9.84 16.96 7.03
N ASP A 320 -10.75 17.35 7.93
CA ASP A 320 -11.90 16.54 8.33
C ASP A 320 -13.14 16.96 7.53
N ASN A 321 -14.11 16.06 7.40
CA ASN A 321 -15.46 16.35 6.89
C ASN A 321 -16.48 16.23 8.04
N MET A 322 -16.89 17.36 8.60
CA MET A 322 -17.72 17.40 9.82
C MET A 322 -19.01 18.23 9.64
N PRO A 323 -20.11 17.87 10.34
CA PRO A 323 -21.39 18.61 10.33
C PRO A 323 -21.36 19.78 11.31
N GLY A 324 -20.47 20.76 11.11
CA GLY A 324 -20.38 21.95 11.96
C GLY A 324 -21.38 23.04 11.59
N GLY A 325 -21.51 24.07 12.44
CA GLY A 325 -22.41 25.20 12.19
C GLY A 325 -22.07 26.06 10.98
N THR A 326 -20.86 25.90 10.42
CA THR A 326 -20.38 26.57 9.20
C THR A 326 -20.17 25.59 8.04
N ALA A 327 -20.60 24.34 8.19
CA ALA A 327 -20.42 23.31 7.17
C ALA A 327 -21.12 23.68 5.86
N ILE A 328 -20.58 23.21 4.76
CA ILE A 328 -21.19 23.32 3.44
C ILE A 328 -22.49 22.51 3.39
N HIS A 329 -23.50 23.03 2.72
CA HIS A 329 -24.82 22.40 2.60
C HIS A 329 -25.00 21.74 1.25
N PRO A 330 -25.80 20.68 1.16
CA PRO A 330 -26.32 20.23 -0.12
C PRO A 330 -27.06 21.37 -0.87
N GLY A 331 -26.66 21.57 -2.14
CA GLY A 331 -27.15 22.70 -2.96
C GLY A 331 -26.23 23.92 -3.01
N ASP A 332 -25.22 24.00 -2.14
CA ASP A 332 -24.21 25.05 -2.22
C ASP A 332 -23.38 24.92 -3.50
N VAL A 333 -22.98 26.07 -4.05
CA VAL A 333 -22.05 26.11 -5.21
C VAL A 333 -20.70 26.65 -4.76
N VAL A 334 -19.65 25.91 -5.05
CA VAL A 334 -18.27 26.33 -4.76
C VAL A 334 -17.48 26.59 -6.04
N LYS A 335 -16.55 27.54 -5.99
CA LYS A 335 -15.63 27.81 -7.08
C LYS A 335 -14.29 27.14 -6.78
N THR A 336 -13.84 26.26 -7.66
CA THR A 336 -12.58 25.53 -7.53
C THR A 336 -11.38 26.39 -7.93
N LEU A 337 -10.16 25.93 -7.61
CA LEU A 337 -8.89 26.53 -8.03
C LEU A 337 -8.76 26.66 -9.57
N SER A 338 -9.38 25.75 -10.32
CA SER A 338 -9.41 25.80 -11.80
C SER A 338 -10.32 26.92 -12.35
N GLY A 339 -11.14 27.54 -11.49
CA GLY A 339 -12.16 28.53 -11.86
C GLY A 339 -13.53 27.91 -12.16
N LYS A 340 -13.64 26.59 -12.35
CA LYS A 340 -14.91 25.88 -12.52
C LYS A 340 -15.75 25.94 -11.25
N THR A 341 -17.06 26.03 -11.43
CA THR A 341 -18.04 25.98 -10.34
C THR A 341 -18.58 24.56 -10.16
N VAL A 342 -18.82 24.17 -8.92
CA VAL A 342 -19.32 22.84 -8.57
C VAL A 342 -20.51 22.98 -7.61
N GLU A 343 -21.66 22.45 -8.01
CA GLU A 343 -22.80 22.23 -7.14
C GLU A 343 -22.53 21.02 -6.23
N VAL A 344 -22.59 21.23 -4.92
CA VAL A 344 -22.39 20.18 -3.92
C VAL A 344 -23.74 19.54 -3.61
N VAL A 345 -24.10 18.50 -4.35
CA VAL A 345 -25.37 17.80 -4.15
C VAL A 345 -25.31 16.87 -2.92
N ASN A 346 -24.13 16.33 -2.62
CA ASN A 346 -23.92 15.43 -1.49
C ASN A 346 -22.59 15.77 -0.79
N THR A 347 -22.63 16.13 0.47
CA THR A 347 -21.43 16.46 1.25
C THR A 347 -20.60 15.25 1.67
N ASP A 348 -21.13 14.01 1.56
CA ASP A 348 -20.40 12.73 1.71
C ASP A 348 -19.59 12.35 0.45
N ALA A 349 -19.60 13.20 -0.56
CA ALA A 349 -18.73 13.14 -1.72
C ALA A 349 -17.66 14.25 -1.66
N GLU A 350 -17.05 14.44 -0.52
CA GLU A 350 -16.09 15.48 -0.14
C GLU A 350 -14.69 15.23 -0.70
N GLY A 351 -14.27 13.94 -0.75
CA GLY A 351 -12.92 13.57 -1.18
C GLY A 351 -12.59 14.09 -2.57
N ARG A 352 -13.53 13.99 -3.50
CA ARG A 352 -13.34 14.51 -4.86
C ARG A 352 -13.31 16.04 -4.92
N LEU A 353 -13.94 16.75 -3.99
CA LEU A 353 -13.84 18.20 -3.87
C LEU A 353 -12.45 18.62 -3.40
N CYS A 354 -11.90 17.95 -2.39
CA CYS A 354 -10.54 18.17 -1.94
C CYS A 354 -9.53 17.86 -3.07
N LEU A 355 -9.73 16.74 -3.78
CA LEU A 355 -8.89 16.33 -4.88
C LEU A 355 -8.99 17.25 -6.10
N ALA A 356 -10.13 17.86 -6.39
CA ALA A 356 -10.29 18.80 -7.50
C ALA A 356 -9.28 19.95 -7.42
N ASP A 357 -9.19 20.59 -6.27
CA ASP A 357 -8.24 21.68 -6.05
C ASP A 357 -6.79 21.18 -5.99
N ALA A 358 -6.55 20.03 -5.36
CA ALA A 358 -5.21 19.43 -5.28
C ALA A 358 -4.67 18.97 -6.64
N LEU A 359 -5.51 18.38 -7.50
CA LEU A 359 -5.15 18.00 -8.87
C LEU A 359 -4.87 19.22 -9.74
N THR A 360 -5.72 20.26 -9.63
CA THR A 360 -5.45 21.54 -10.32
C THR A 360 -4.14 22.15 -9.83
N TYR A 361 -3.86 22.09 -8.53
CA TYR A 361 -2.59 22.56 -7.97
C TYR A 361 -1.40 21.75 -8.49
N ALA A 362 -1.54 20.43 -8.65
CA ALA A 362 -0.52 19.56 -9.19
C ALA A 362 -0.08 19.96 -10.62
N THR A 363 -0.98 20.48 -11.45
CA THR A 363 -0.66 20.92 -12.82
C THR A 363 0.34 22.06 -12.88
N ARG A 364 0.44 22.87 -11.81
CA ARG A 364 1.41 23.99 -11.72
C ARG A 364 2.86 23.53 -11.80
N PHE A 365 3.14 22.31 -11.41
CA PHE A 365 4.47 21.68 -11.48
C PHE A 365 4.80 21.11 -12.87
N LYS A 366 3.87 21.19 -13.83
CA LYS A 366 4.02 20.64 -15.19
C LYS A 366 4.50 19.17 -15.15
N PRO A 367 3.81 18.27 -14.43
CA PRO A 367 4.29 16.91 -14.18
C PRO A 367 4.37 16.08 -15.48
N ALA A 368 5.19 15.02 -15.46
CA ALA A 368 5.21 14.00 -16.52
C ALA A 368 3.96 13.12 -16.49
N ALA A 369 3.46 12.87 -15.30
CA ALA A 369 2.22 12.14 -15.04
C ALA A 369 1.66 12.55 -13.68
N ILE A 370 0.34 12.41 -13.51
CA ILE A 370 -0.37 12.58 -12.24
C ILE A 370 -0.98 11.23 -11.88
N ILE A 371 -0.75 10.77 -10.67
CA ILE A 371 -1.44 9.60 -10.11
C ILE A 371 -2.09 10.04 -8.80
N ASP A 372 -3.40 9.91 -8.70
CA ASP A 372 -4.08 10.13 -7.43
C ASP A 372 -4.61 8.82 -6.84
N LEU A 373 -4.63 8.78 -5.50
CA LEU A 373 -5.14 7.65 -4.73
C LEU A 373 -6.14 8.14 -3.70
N ALA A 374 -7.29 7.49 -3.66
CA ALA A 374 -8.33 7.86 -2.72
C ALA A 374 -9.21 6.67 -2.31
N THR A 375 -9.59 6.62 -1.06
CA THR A 375 -10.74 5.88 -0.55
C THR A 375 -12.00 6.64 -0.98
N LEU A 376 -12.36 6.50 -2.28
CA LEU A 376 -13.25 7.48 -2.88
C LEU A 376 -14.70 7.03 -2.94
N THR A 377 -14.96 5.77 -3.31
CA THR A 377 -16.34 5.37 -3.58
C THR A 377 -16.71 4.01 -2.99
N GLY A 378 -17.87 3.95 -2.31
CA GLY A 378 -18.50 2.68 -1.98
C GLY A 378 -18.88 1.86 -3.22
N ALA A 379 -19.13 2.51 -4.35
CA ALA A 379 -19.41 1.85 -5.62
C ALA A 379 -18.24 0.98 -6.10
N CYS A 380 -16.99 1.39 -5.87
CA CYS A 380 -15.81 0.58 -6.16
C CYS A 380 -15.79 -0.71 -5.32
N VAL A 381 -16.14 -0.61 -4.03
CA VAL A 381 -16.25 -1.78 -3.15
C VAL A 381 -17.30 -2.76 -3.66
N ILE A 382 -18.46 -2.27 -4.11
CA ILE A 382 -19.54 -3.13 -4.66
C ILE A 382 -19.09 -3.81 -5.95
N ALA A 383 -18.38 -3.08 -6.84
CA ALA A 383 -17.99 -3.60 -8.15
C ALA A 383 -16.81 -4.57 -8.08
N LEU A 384 -15.76 -4.27 -7.28
CA LEU A 384 -14.48 -4.97 -7.28
C LEU A 384 -14.19 -5.72 -5.96
N GLY A 385 -15.03 -5.55 -4.94
CA GLY A 385 -14.82 -6.11 -3.62
C GLY A 385 -13.55 -5.56 -2.96
N ASN A 386 -12.87 -6.44 -2.19
CA ASN A 386 -11.68 -6.08 -1.42
C ASN A 386 -10.38 -6.67 -2.02
N HIS A 387 -10.37 -6.96 -3.33
CA HIS A 387 -9.28 -7.70 -3.99
C HIS A 387 -8.60 -6.96 -5.12
N ALA A 388 -9.20 -5.90 -5.64
CA ALA A 388 -8.64 -5.07 -6.70
C ALA A 388 -8.91 -3.58 -6.44
N ILE A 389 -7.95 -2.75 -6.80
CA ILE A 389 -8.03 -1.29 -6.83
C ILE A 389 -8.78 -0.92 -8.13
N GLY A 390 -9.71 0.04 -8.06
CA GLY A 390 -10.30 0.61 -9.27
C GLY A 390 -9.30 1.53 -9.95
N LEU A 391 -9.02 1.30 -11.24
CA LEU A 391 -8.13 2.13 -12.03
C LEU A 391 -8.93 2.81 -13.13
N LEU A 392 -8.83 4.14 -13.25
CA LEU A 392 -9.39 4.95 -14.31
C LEU A 392 -8.37 6.00 -14.74
N GLY A 393 -8.37 6.39 -16.01
CA GLY A 393 -7.39 7.37 -16.48
C GLY A 393 -7.69 7.89 -17.88
N ASN A 394 -6.96 8.91 -18.29
CA ASN A 394 -7.06 9.53 -19.61
C ASN A 394 -5.97 9.09 -20.58
N GLN A 395 -5.01 8.23 -20.13
CA GLN A 395 -3.86 7.84 -20.93
C GLN A 395 -3.56 6.34 -20.78
N PRO A 396 -3.87 5.51 -21.81
CA PRO A 396 -3.77 4.04 -21.74
C PRO A 396 -2.36 3.52 -21.41
N LYS A 397 -1.30 4.20 -21.89
CA LYS A 397 0.08 3.80 -21.60
C LYS A 397 0.43 3.94 -20.12
N LEU A 398 -0.06 4.99 -19.46
CA LEU A 398 0.13 5.20 -18.03
C LEU A 398 -0.65 4.16 -17.22
N ALA A 399 -1.92 3.91 -17.60
CA ALA A 399 -2.76 2.88 -16.99
C ALA A 399 -2.09 1.50 -17.04
N GLU A 400 -1.54 1.12 -18.21
CA GLU A 400 -0.82 -0.15 -18.38
C GLU A 400 0.45 -0.24 -17.52
N GLN A 401 1.21 0.86 -17.36
CA GLN A 401 2.38 0.89 -16.47
C GLN A 401 2.00 0.67 -15.01
N VAL A 402 0.91 1.30 -14.56
CA VAL A 402 0.38 1.14 -13.20
C VAL A 402 -0.15 -0.29 -13.01
N ARG A 403 -0.87 -0.86 -13.99
CA ARG A 403 -1.35 -2.23 -13.96
C ARG A 403 -0.21 -3.23 -13.80
N LYS A 404 0.86 -3.10 -14.59
CA LYS A 404 2.06 -3.96 -14.48
C LYS A 404 2.74 -3.86 -13.12
N ALA A 405 2.82 -2.66 -12.55
CA ALA A 405 3.36 -2.47 -11.20
C ALA A 405 2.49 -3.17 -10.14
N GLY A 406 1.17 -3.09 -10.28
CA GLY A 406 0.21 -3.79 -9.41
C GLY A 406 0.35 -5.31 -9.46
N GLU A 407 0.52 -5.89 -10.65
CA GLU A 407 0.74 -7.34 -10.83
C GLU A 407 2.02 -7.82 -10.14
N LYS A 408 3.13 -7.10 -10.28
CA LYS A 408 4.41 -7.44 -9.64
C LYS A 408 4.36 -7.39 -8.12
N THR A 409 3.56 -6.47 -7.58
CA THR A 409 3.49 -6.21 -6.13
C THR A 409 2.36 -6.94 -5.43
N GLY A 410 1.45 -7.59 -6.19
CA GLY A 410 0.25 -8.22 -5.64
C GLY A 410 -0.82 -7.21 -5.20
N GLU A 411 -0.63 -5.92 -5.47
CA GLU A 411 -1.64 -4.86 -5.29
C GLU A 411 -2.40 -4.69 -6.62
N ARG A 412 -3.27 -5.65 -6.89
CA ARG A 412 -3.98 -5.75 -8.18
C ARG A 412 -4.82 -4.53 -8.47
N VAL A 413 -4.82 -4.11 -9.73
CA VAL A 413 -5.69 -3.05 -10.23
C VAL A 413 -6.60 -3.61 -11.32
N TRP A 414 -7.80 -3.02 -11.47
CA TRP A 414 -8.71 -3.33 -12.55
C TRP A 414 -9.19 -2.05 -13.20
N GLU A 415 -8.98 -1.93 -14.52
CA GLU A 415 -9.34 -0.74 -15.28
C GLU A 415 -10.85 -0.71 -15.55
N LEU A 416 -11.49 0.41 -15.24
CA LEU A 416 -12.89 0.70 -15.52
C LEU A 416 -12.98 1.72 -16.66
N PRO A 417 -14.07 1.71 -17.45
CA PRO A 417 -14.25 2.62 -18.58
C PRO A 417 -14.39 4.07 -18.10
N LEU A 418 -13.92 5.03 -18.92
CA LEU A 418 -14.06 6.47 -18.68
C LEU A 418 -14.47 7.16 -19.98
N TRP A 419 -15.70 6.85 -20.45
CA TRP A 419 -16.24 7.35 -21.71
C TRP A 419 -16.91 8.72 -21.54
N PRO A 420 -17.10 9.50 -22.64
CA PRO A 420 -17.73 10.83 -22.59
C PRO A 420 -19.13 10.84 -22.00
N GLU A 421 -19.89 9.74 -22.11
CA GLU A 421 -21.25 9.61 -21.57
C GLU A 421 -21.30 9.81 -20.04
N TYR A 422 -20.21 9.50 -19.34
CA TYR A 422 -20.12 9.74 -17.88
C TYR A 422 -19.86 11.21 -17.54
N ASP A 423 -19.32 12.01 -18.47
CA ASP A 423 -19.16 13.45 -18.29
C ASP A 423 -20.54 14.15 -18.28
N GLU A 424 -21.52 13.63 -19.05
CA GLU A 424 -22.89 14.14 -19.05
C GLU A 424 -23.60 13.97 -17.69
N GLN A 425 -23.27 12.88 -16.96
CA GLN A 425 -23.91 12.58 -15.67
C GLN A 425 -23.48 13.53 -14.55
N ILE A 426 -22.38 14.24 -14.71
CA ILE A 426 -21.88 15.20 -13.73
C ILE A 426 -22.17 16.66 -14.10
N LYS A 427 -22.91 16.95 -15.16
CA LYS A 427 -23.38 18.29 -15.48
C LYS A 427 -24.41 18.76 -14.46
N SER A 428 -24.35 20.03 -14.09
CA SER A 428 -25.31 20.69 -13.21
C SER A 428 -26.20 21.67 -13.99
N ASP A 429 -27.39 21.91 -13.49
CA ASP A 429 -28.30 22.94 -14.03
C ASP A 429 -27.98 24.36 -13.51
N VAL A 430 -27.17 24.45 -12.43
CA VAL A 430 -26.89 25.72 -11.73
C VAL A 430 -25.40 26.05 -11.64
N ALA A 431 -24.52 25.10 -11.98
CA ALA A 431 -23.06 25.25 -11.96
C ALA A 431 -22.48 24.55 -13.19
N ASP A 432 -21.15 24.61 -13.39
CA ASP A 432 -20.48 23.86 -14.48
C ASP A 432 -20.59 22.33 -14.27
N LEU A 433 -20.46 21.91 -13.01
CA LEU A 433 -20.47 20.51 -12.61
C LEU A 433 -21.27 20.31 -11.32
N LYS A 434 -21.70 19.07 -11.06
CA LYS A 434 -22.13 18.62 -9.73
C LYS A 434 -21.19 17.53 -9.21
N ASN A 435 -21.05 17.45 -7.88
CA ASN A 435 -20.07 16.54 -7.27
C ASN A 435 -20.48 15.06 -7.27
N VAL A 436 -21.69 14.70 -7.74
CA VAL A 436 -22.16 13.32 -7.85
C VAL A 436 -22.89 13.10 -9.17
N GLY A 437 -22.65 11.95 -9.82
CA GLY A 437 -23.33 11.55 -11.07
C GLY A 437 -24.54 10.63 -10.86
N GLY A 438 -25.01 10.48 -9.62
CA GLY A 438 -26.05 9.52 -9.26
C GLY A 438 -25.47 8.19 -8.74
N ARG A 439 -26.39 7.25 -8.41
CA ARG A 439 -25.99 5.95 -7.84
C ARG A 439 -25.33 4.98 -8.85
N PRO A 440 -25.84 4.84 -10.11
CA PRO A 440 -25.20 3.96 -11.10
C PRO A 440 -23.84 4.49 -11.55
N GLY A 441 -22.86 3.58 -11.68
CA GLY A 441 -21.51 3.94 -12.16
C GLY A 441 -20.74 4.88 -11.24
N GLY A 442 -21.02 4.90 -9.94
CA GLY A 442 -20.51 5.90 -9.00
C GLY A 442 -18.99 6.05 -8.99
N THR A 443 -18.22 4.98 -9.16
CA THR A 443 -16.75 5.03 -9.29
C THR A 443 -16.33 5.76 -10.57
N ILE A 444 -17.04 5.47 -11.68
CA ILE A 444 -16.72 6.05 -12.99
C ILE A 444 -17.07 7.54 -13.03
N THR A 445 -18.24 7.90 -12.50
CA THR A 445 -18.65 9.32 -12.45
C THR A 445 -17.80 10.15 -11.50
N ALA A 446 -17.27 9.53 -10.41
CA ALA A 446 -16.27 10.16 -9.55
C ALA A 446 -14.97 10.45 -10.30
N ALA A 447 -14.48 9.49 -11.08
CA ALA A 447 -13.30 9.69 -11.91
C ALA A 447 -13.54 10.68 -13.07
N ALA A 448 -14.74 10.66 -13.68
CA ALA A 448 -15.14 11.66 -14.68
C ALA A 448 -15.11 13.07 -14.11
N PHE A 449 -15.54 13.25 -12.85
CA PHE A 449 -15.41 14.51 -12.14
C PHE A 449 -13.94 14.90 -11.94
N LEU A 450 -13.08 14.00 -11.41
CA LEU A 450 -11.67 14.29 -11.19
C LEU A 450 -10.92 14.63 -12.49
N LYS A 451 -11.26 13.97 -13.61
CA LYS A 451 -10.70 14.23 -14.94
C LYS A 451 -10.82 15.70 -15.36
N GLN A 452 -11.84 16.41 -14.88
CA GLN A 452 -12.08 17.82 -15.21
C GLN A 452 -11.00 18.77 -14.62
N PHE A 453 -10.12 18.28 -13.72
CA PHE A 453 -9.17 19.08 -12.95
C PHE A 453 -7.70 18.75 -13.21
N VAL A 454 -7.42 17.82 -14.12
CA VAL A 454 -6.04 17.38 -14.46
C VAL A 454 -5.47 18.07 -15.70
N GLY A 455 -6.27 18.88 -16.43
CA GLY A 455 -5.87 19.49 -17.70
C GLY A 455 -5.48 18.42 -18.73
N GLU A 456 -4.48 18.72 -19.54
CA GLU A 456 -3.97 17.82 -20.62
C GLU A 456 -2.89 16.84 -20.12
N TYR A 457 -2.66 16.75 -18.80
CA TYR A 457 -1.62 15.88 -18.26
C TYR A 457 -2.05 14.41 -18.27
N PRO A 458 -1.11 13.47 -18.56
CA PRO A 458 -1.36 12.04 -18.35
C PRO A 458 -1.76 11.79 -16.90
N TRP A 459 -2.90 11.16 -16.70
CA TRP A 459 -3.47 10.97 -15.36
C TRP A 459 -4.09 9.59 -15.18
N VAL A 460 -3.94 9.06 -13.94
CA VAL A 460 -4.61 7.85 -13.46
C VAL A 460 -5.12 8.11 -12.05
N HIS A 461 -6.38 7.73 -11.83
CA HIS A 461 -7.03 7.63 -10.53
C HIS A 461 -7.01 6.19 -10.03
N LEU A 462 -6.65 6.00 -8.77
CA LEU A 462 -6.68 4.72 -8.06
C LEU A 462 -7.71 4.80 -6.91
N ASP A 463 -8.89 4.21 -7.13
CA ASP A 463 -9.89 4.08 -6.07
C ASP A 463 -9.54 2.88 -5.19
N ILE A 464 -9.03 3.18 -4.00
CA ILE A 464 -8.57 2.20 -3.02
C ILE A 464 -9.61 1.90 -1.92
N ALA A 465 -10.85 2.38 -2.04
CA ALA A 465 -11.88 2.22 -1.01
C ALA A 465 -12.08 0.76 -0.59
N GLY A 466 -12.08 -0.18 -1.56
CA GLY A 466 -12.23 -1.60 -1.26
C GLY A 466 -10.98 -2.29 -0.71
N THR A 467 -9.79 -1.72 -0.93
CA THR A 467 -8.52 -2.38 -0.64
C THR A 467 -7.74 -1.76 0.52
N ALA A 468 -8.11 -0.55 0.96
CA ALA A 468 -7.41 0.17 2.03
C ALA A 468 -7.60 -0.43 3.43
N TRP A 469 -8.69 -1.18 3.63
CA TRP A 469 -9.04 -1.81 4.91
C TRP A 469 -9.33 -3.29 4.76
N SER A 470 -8.92 -4.11 5.72
CA SER A 470 -9.23 -5.53 5.80
C SER A 470 -10.01 -5.85 7.07
N GLU A 471 -11.15 -6.53 6.93
CA GLU A 471 -11.95 -6.99 8.07
C GLU A 471 -11.40 -8.28 8.71
N GLU A 472 -10.48 -8.96 8.02
CA GLU A 472 -9.94 -10.26 8.41
C GLU A 472 -8.41 -10.32 8.29
N ASN A 473 -7.81 -11.30 8.97
CA ASN A 473 -6.40 -11.57 8.83
C ASN A 473 -6.13 -12.41 7.56
N ARG A 474 -5.32 -11.89 6.65
CA ARG A 474 -4.77 -12.60 5.48
C ARG A 474 -3.28 -12.88 5.70
N PRO A 475 -2.62 -13.71 4.90
CA PRO A 475 -1.24 -14.16 5.17
C PRO A 475 -0.22 -13.08 5.53
N TYR A 476 -0.29 -11.90 4.90
CA TYR A 476 0.59 -10.76 5.20
C TYR A 476 -0.19 -9.42 5.32
N VAL A 477 -1.51 -9.50 5.37
CA VAL A 477 -2.40 -8.35 5.56
C VAL A 477 -3.27 -8.62 6.78
N PRO A 478 -2.85 -8.18 7.98
CA PRO A 478 -3.68 -8.31 9.18
C PRO A 478 -4.92 -7.40 9.08
N LYS A 479 -5.91 -7.69 9.93
CA LYS A 479 -7.11 -6.86 10.08
C LYS A 479 -6.73 -5.40 10.36
N GLY A 480 -7.46 -4.47 9.75
CA GLY A 480 -7.20 -3.03 9.82
C GLY A 480 -6.65 -2.47 8.51
N SER A 481 -5.93 -1.37 8.58
CA SER A 481 -5.33 -0.72 7.41
C SER A 481 -4.32 -1.64 6.71
N THR A 482 -4.40 -1.68 5.39
CA THR A 482 -3.56 -2.54 4.53
C THR A 482 -2.26 -1.88 4.10
N GLY A 483 -2.20 -0.54 4.10
CA GLY A 483 -1.10 0.24 3.52
C GLY A 483 -0.99 0.07 2.00
N VAL A 484 -2.13 -0.25 1.34
CA VAL A 484 -2.21 -0.46 -0.11
C VAL A 484 -1.72 0.75 -0.89
N GLY A 485 -1.07 0.48 -2.02
CA GLY A 485 -0.55 1.49 -2.93
C GLY A 485 0.93 1.82 -2.71
N VAL A 486 1.49 1.67 -1.52
CA VAL A 486 2.92 1.96 -1.28
C VAL A 486 3.81 1.08 -2.14
N ARG A 487 3.60 -0.24 -2.16
CA ARG A 487 4.39 -1.18 -2.95
C ARG A 487 4.20 -0.94 -4.45
N LEU A 488 2.95 -0.71 -4.87
CA LEU A 488 2.59 -0.42 -6.26
C LEU A 488 3.30 0.85 -6.75
N LEU A 489 3.18 1.96 -6.03
CA LEU A 489 3.77 3.23 -6.44
C LEU A 489 5.30 3.19 -6.45
N VAL A 490 5.93 2.55 -5.45
CA VAL A 490 7.39 2.37 -5.44
C VAL A 490 7.86 1.53 -6.63
N GLN A 491 7.09 0.51 -7.02
CA GLN A 491 7.39 -0.29 -8.21
C GLN A 491 7.19 0.52 -9.48
N PHE A 492 6.07 1.26 -9.59
CA PHE A 492 5.80 2.15 -10.72
C PHE A 492 6.92 3.19 -10.89
N LEU A 493 7.31 3.90 -9.83
CA LEU A 493 8.38 4.90 -9.88
C LEU A 493 9.72 4.29 -10.32
N SER A 494 10.03 3.08 -9.85
CA SER A 494 11.26 2.37 -10.21
C SER A 494 11.27 1.96 -11.69
N ASP A 495 10.14 1.49 -12.21
CA ASP A 495 10.00 1.10 -13.63
C ASP A 495 9.96 2.34 -14.52
N HIS A 496 9.29 3.43 -14.10
CA HIS A 496 9.26 4.71 -14.79
C HIS A 496 10.66 5.30 -14.95
N ALA A 497 11.47 5.30 -13.89
CA ALA A 497 12.85 5.77 -13.92
C ALA A 497 13.76 4.96 -14.86
N ARG A 498 13.47 3.68 -15.10
CA ARG A 498 14.21 2.84 -16.07
C ARG A 498 13.82 3.14 -17.52
N ASN A 499 12.55 3.45 -17.76
CA ASN A 499 12.00 3.70 -19.09
C ASN A 499 12.29 5.14 -19.58
N SER A 500 12.71 6.04 -18.69
CA SER A 500 13.07 7.42 -19.01
C SER A 500 14.56 7.58 -19.33
N LYS A 501 15.34 6.48 -19.29
CA LYS A 501 16.74 6.41 -19.74
C LYS A 501 16.81 5.99 -21.20
#